data_3d0ce17d6880c73b13c6764372247a3a
#
_entry.id   3d0ce17d6880c73b13c6764372247a3a
#
_cell.length_a   1.000
_cell.length_b   1.000
_cell.length_c   1.000
_cell.angle_alpha   90.00
_cell.angle_beta   90.00
_cell.angle_gamma   90.00
#
_symmetry.space_group_name_H-M   'P 1'
#
loop_
_entity.id
_entity.type
_entity.pdbx_description
1 polymer ?
#
loop_
_entity_poly.entity_id
_entity_poly.type
_entity_poly.pdbx_seq_one_letter_code
_entity_poly.pdbx_strand_id
1 'polypeptide(L)'
;RSLTWAELEDESTRFGHGVEAHGLVPGDHVAIVARNHVEYLVALLGAQRAGMVVTPVKTGWTPTEIGHLLADAGSRAVITDVEAAREAGAAAGCAVLDLERDLPVWLAAQDASPLPADRHGWRMSYTSGTTGRPKGVIRPGSGDLSFQDSFVGSSLFADALRIPRDGEHLVVSRLFHGAPLNFAISALAQGTPLRIMDRWDAEAAVDLLAAGAASTCMVPTMFRQMLALPDAVRARLPVDTLVSVVHGGEPCPVGLKQRMHDWLGPIFTEYFGVSEGGMTLASSEDWIARPGTVGRIHTAAGVVILDDDGNEVPPRVEGGVYFRTGGAAFTYKGDPDKTAAAFKGDAFTAGDIGWIDEDGWLFLSGRRADVIVSAGVNVYPAEIETELEATPGVADLCVVAAPHDERGEVPVAVVVVLDGFDPEGVVAALEARATERIAGYKRPTRYLVESSLPRDDTGKLLRRQVRDVLWGDASPFAAPGGERRA
;
A
#
# COMPACT_ATOMS: atom_id res chain seq x y z
N ARG A 1 3.43 -13.19 21.67
CA ARG A 1 3.02 -14.60 21.50
C ARG A 1 3.65 -15.18 20.24
N SER A 2 3.97 -16.48 20.26
CA SER A 2 4.40 -17.23 19.07
C SER A 2 3.52 -18.46 18.91
N LEU A 3 3.38 -18.92 17.67
CA LEU A 3 2.70 -20.15 17.30
C LEU A 3 3.63 -21.01 16.42
N THR A 4 3.66 -22.29 16.68
CA THR A 4 4.19 -23.27 15.72
C THR A 4 3.23 -23.45 14.55
N TRP A 5 3.69 -24.10 13.48
CA TRP A 5 2.82 -24.46 12.34
C TRP A 5 1.61 -25.30 12.76
N ALA A 6 1.82 -26.24 13.68
CA ALA A 6 0.74 -27.10 14.19
C ALA A 6 -0.29 -26.31 15.01
N GLU A 7 0.16 -25.36 15.83
CA GLU A 7 -0.73 -24.49 16.59
C GLU A 7 -1.49 -23.53 15.67
N LEU A 8 -0.84 -22.97 14.64
CA LEU A 8 -1.51 -22.13 13.66
C LEU A 8 -2.60 -22.90 12.90
N GLU A 9 -2.30 -24.14 12.52
CA GLU A 9 -3.26 -25.04 11.89
C GLU A 9 -4.45 -25.32 12.79
N ASP A 10 -4.21 -25.76 14.05
CA ASP A 10 -5.26 -26.05 15.02
C ASP A 10 -6.13 -24.83 15.33
N GLU A 11 -5.49 -23.68 15.66
CA GLU A 11 -6.23 -22.47 16.02
C GLU A 11 -7.02 -21.89 14.84
N SER A 12 -6.46 -21.90 13.62
CA SER A 12 -7.21 -21.43 12.44
C SER A 12 -8.36 -22.39 12.08
N THR A 13 -8.19 -23.69 12.28
CA THR A 13 -9.29 -24.68 12.11
C THR A 13 -10.42 -24.38 13.09
N ARG A 14 -10.10 -24.27 14.38
CA ARG A 14 -11.08 -23.94 15.43
C ARG A 14 -11.75 -22.59 15.17
N PHE A 15 -10.99 -21.59 14.69
CA PHE A 15 -11.54 -20.29 14.33
C PHE A 15 -12.59 -20.43 13.22
N GLY A 16 -12.33 -21.23 12.20
CA GLY A 16 -13.28 -21.49 11.11
C GLY A 16 -14.56 -22.15 11.60
N HIS A 17 -14.47 -23.19 12.45
CA HIS A 17 -15.66 -23.81 13.06
C HIS A 17 -16.43 -22.84 13.95
N GLY A 18 -15.71 -21.97 14.69
CA GLY A 18 -16.34 -20.95 15.52
C GLY A 18 -17.10 -19.91 14.70
N VAL A 19 -16.60 -19.51 13.54
CA VAL A 19 -17.33 -18.62 12.63
C VAL A 19 -18.61 -19.29 12.13
N GLU A 20 -18.57 -20.56 11.74
CA GLU A 20 -19.75 -21.33 11.35
C GLU A 20 -20.76 -21.50 12.51
N ALA A 21 -20.26 -21.73 13.75
CA ALA A 21 -21.11 -21.82 14.94
C ALA A 21 -21.87 -20.52 15.27
N HIS A 22 -21.36 -19.35 14.80
CA HIS A 22 -22.07 -18.08 14.85
C HIS A 22 -23.10 -17.88 13.72
N GLY A 23 -23.40 -18.94 12.96
CA GLY A 23 -24.41 -18.94 11.90
C GLY A 23 -23.96 -18.32 10.58
N LEU A 24 -22.65 -18.12 10.38
CA LEU A 24 -22.12 -17.72 9.09
C LEU A 24 -21.97 -18.96 8.19
N VAL A 25 -22.17 -18.74 6.91
CA VAL A 25 -22.05 -19.79 5.88
C VAL A 25 -21.04 -19.38 4.80
N PRO A 26 -20.47 -20.31 4.05
CA PRO A 26 -19.56 -20.01 2.95
C PRO A 26 -20.14 -18.95 2.01
N GLY A 27 -19.30 -17.96 1.66
CA GLY A 27 -19.68 -16.79 0.88
C GLY A 27 -20.13 -15.59 1.72
N ASP A 28 -20.39 -15.75 3.01
CA ASP A 28 -20.67 -14.61 3.88
C ASP A 28 -19.43 -13.71 4.03
N HIS A 29 -19.69 -12.41 4.12
CA HIS A 29 -18.65 -11.41 4.30
C HIS A 29 -18.34 -11.17 5.77
N VAL A 30 -17.03 -11.14 6.10
CA VAL A 30 -16.54 -10.79 7.43
C VAL A 30 -15.48 -9.68 7.32
N ALA A 31 -15.50 -8.73 8.23
CA ALA A 31 -14.49 -7.69 8.31
C ALA A 31 -13.46 -8.02 9.39
N ILE A 32 -12.16 -7.82 9.12
CA ILE A 32 -11.11 -7.86 10.13
C ILE A 32 -10.60 -6.44 10.34
N VAL A 33 -10.79 -5.91 11.56
CA VAL A 33 -10.32 -4.59 11.97
C VAL A 33 -9.41 -4.79 13.18
N ALA A 34 -8.16 -5.14 12.93
CA ALA A 34 -7.26 -5.51 14.01
C ALA A 34 -5.83 -5.04 13.78
N ARG A 35 -5.09 -4.83 14.88
CA ARG A 35 -3.66 -4.51 14.88
C ARG A 35 -2.84 -5.71 14.38
N ASN A 36 -1.54 -5.47 14.17
CA ASN A 36 -0.62 -6.53 13.79
C ASN A 36 -0.31 -7.44 14.98
N HIS A 37 -0.79 -8.65 14.94
CA HIS A 37 -0.43 -9.72 15.87
C HIS A 37 -0.77 -11.09 15.25
N VAL A 38 -0.35 -12.17 15.88
CA VAL A 38 -0.50 -13.52 15.32
C VAL A 38 -1.98 -13.93 15.21
N GLU A 39 -2.83 -13.45 16.10
CA GLU A 39 -4.29 -13.70 16.11
C GLU A 39 -4.98 -13.14 14.86
N TYR A 40 -4.42 -12.07 14.26
CA TYR A 40 -4.88 -11.58 12.96
C TYR A 40 -4.79 -12.67 11.90
N LEU A 41 -3.68 -13.39 11.86
CA LEU A 41 -3.47 -14.48 10.89
C LEU A 41 -4.33 -15.69 11.21
N VAL A 42 -4.48 -16.05 12.49
CA VAL A 42 -5.41 -17.11 12.92
C VAL A 42 -6.83 -16.83 12.42
N ALA A 43 -7.31 -15.61 12.65
CA ALA A 43 -8.65 -15.18 12.24
C ALA A 43 -8.81 -15.12 10.71
N LEU A 44 -7.82 -14.56 10.01
CA LEU A 44 -7.83 -14.47 8.56
C LEU A 44 -7.88 -15.87 7.91
N LEU A 45 -6.93 -16.73 8.29
CA LEU A 45 -6.83 -18.08 7.72
C LEU A 45 -8.05 -18.90 8.09
N GLY A 46 -8.51 -18.85 9.33
CA GLY A 46 -9.67 -19.61 9.79
C GLY A 46 -10.95 -19.19 9.06
N ALA A 47 -11.22 -17.89 8.94
CA ALA A 47 -12.39 -17.39 8.22
C ALA A 47 -12.35 -17.78 6.73
N GLN A 48 -11.18 -17.68 6.06
CA GLN A 48 -11.06 -18.10 4.66
C GLN A 48 -11.20 -19.61 4.49
N ARG A 49 -10.65 -20.41 5.40
CA ARG A 49 -10.80 -21.88 5.39
C ARG A 49 -12.25 -22.32 5.59
N ALA A 50 -13.03 -21.55 6.33
CA ALA A 50 -14.49 -21.73 6.46
C ALA A 50 -15.29 -21.22 5.24
N GLY A 51 -14.61 -20.67 4.21
CA GLY A 51 -15.25 -20.19 2.99
C GLY A 51 -15.75 -18.77 3.03
N MET A 52 -15.34 -17.95 4.02
CA MET A 52 -15.79 -16.57 4.16
C MET A 52 -15.07 -15.63 3.18
N VAL A 53 -15.73 -14.53 2.81
CA VAL A 53 -15.13 -13.40 2.11
C VAL A 53 -14.59 -12.42 3.14
N VAL A 54 -13.26 -12.34 3.27
CA VAL A 54 -12.62 -11.53 4.30
C VAL A 54 -12.25 -10.16 3.76
N THR A 55 -12.70 -9.10 4.45
CA THR A 55 -12.34 -7.71 4.17
C THR A 55 -11.41 -7.17 5.26
N PRO A 56 -10.11 -6.99 4.99
CA PRO A 56 -9.20 -6.27 5.87
C PRO A 56 -9.56 -4.78 5.93
N VAL A 57 -9.62 -4.21 7.13
CA VAL A 57 -10.06 -2.82 7.37
C VAL A 57 -9.03 -2.08 8.23
N LYS A 58 -8.83 -0.80 7.94
CA LYS A 58 -7.92 0.07 8.68
C LYS A 58 -8.38 0.27 10.14
N THR A 59 -7.45 0.13 11.07
CA THR A 59 -7.71 0.27 12.50
C THR A 59 -7.94 1.71 12.96
N GLY A 60 -7.42 2.69 12.21
CA GLY A 60 -7.53 4.12 12.54
C GLY A 60 -8.81 4.80 12.06
N TRP A 61 -9.77 4.06 11.50
CA TRP A 61 -11.04 4.63 11.07
C TRP A 61 -12.02 4.83 12.25
N THR A 62 -12.86 5.86 12.11
CA THR A 62 -13.95 6.13 13.07
C THR A 62 -15.03 5.05 12.99
N PRO A 63 -15.86 4.89 14.05
CA PRO A 63 -17.00 3.97 14.01
C PRO A 63 -17.93 4.20 12.81
N THR A 64 -18.14 5.46 12.41
CA THR A 64 -18.96 5.83 11.25
C THR A 64 -18.35 5.33 9.93
N GLU A 65 -17.04 5.52 9.73
CA GLU A 65 -16.34 5.05 8.51
C GLU A 65 -16.34 3.53 8.44
N ILE A 66 -16.08 2.86 9.56
CA ILE A 66 -16.15 1.39 9.64
C ILE A 66 -17.57 0.93 9.34
N GLY A 67 -18.58 1.54 9.96
CA GLY A 67 -20.00 1.21 9.73
C GLY A 67 -20.41 1.33 8.26
N HIS A 68 -19.94 2.36 7.56
CA HIS A 68 -20.18 2.51 6.12
C HIS A 68 -19.56 1.36 5.32
N LEU A 69 -18.32 0.96 5.66
CA LEU A 69 -17.65 -0.16 4.97
C LEU A 69 -18.37 -1.48 5.27
N LEU A 70 -18.79 -1.73 6.52
CA LEU A 70 -19.52 -2.94 6.89
C LEU A 70 -20.81 -3.08 6.08
N ALA A 71 -21.53 -1.98 5.91
CA ALA A 71 -22.77 -1.95 5.11
C ALA A 71 -22.48 -2.18 3.62
N ASP A 72 -21.48 -1.49 3.05
CA ASP A 72 -21.08 -1.65 1.64
C ASP A 72 -20.57 -3.07 1.36
N ALA A 73 -19.74 -3.63 2.25
CA ALA A 73 -19.26 -4.99 2.16
C ALA A 73 -20.36 -6.04 2.36
N GLY A 74 -21.45 -5.69 3.04
CA GLY A 74 -22.45 -6.65 3.49
C GLY A 74 -21.90 -7.58 4.57
N SER A 75 -21.06 -7.04 5.47
CA SER A 75 -20.42 -7.84 6.52
C SER A 75 -21.44 -8.35 7.53
N ARG A 76 -21.37 -9.65 7.83
CA ARG A 76 -22.19 -10.30 8.86
C ARG A 76 -21.47 -10.41 10.21
N ALA A 77 -20.14 -10.36 10.18
CA ALA A 77 -19.32 -10.36 11.39
C ALA A 77 -18.18 -9.35 11.29
N VAL A 78 -17.75 -8.86 12.46
CA VAL A 78 -16.54 -8.05 12.64
C VAL A 78 -15.62 -8.78 13.61
N ILE A 79 -14.40 -9.03 13.19
CA ILE A 79 -13.34 -9.63 13.97
C ILE A 79 -12.40 -8.51 14.36
N THR A 80 -12.20 -8.24 15.66
CA THR A 80 -11.54 -7.02 16.07
C THR A 80 -10.88 -7.08 17.46
N ASP A 81 -9.86 -6.24 17.62
CA ASP A 81 -9.26 -5.83 18.90
C ASP A 81 -9.40 -4.30 19.12
N VAL A 82 -10.18 -3.60 18.26
CA VAL A 82 -10.33 -2.14 18.22
C VAL A 82 -11.73 -1.72 18.68
N GLU A 83 -11.81 -0.80 19.66
CA GLU A 83 -13.10 -0.36 20.24
C GLU A 83 -14.03 0.26 19.19
N ALA A 84 -13.52 1.12 18.32
CA ALA A 84 -14.30 1.73 17.24
C ALA A 84 -14.99 0.70 16.32
N ALA A 85 -14.36 -0.47 16.13
CA ALA A 85 -14.93 -1.55 15.32
C ALA A 85 -15.95 -2.38 16.10
N ARG A 86 -15.79 -2.53 17.43
CA ARG A 86 -16.82 -3.14 18.29
C ARG A 86 -18.11 -2.33 18.24
N GLU A 87 -17.99 -1.01 18.43
CA GLU A 87 -19.12 -0.07 18.34
C GLU A 87 -19.81 -0.14 16.97
N ALA A 88 -19.02 -0.03 15.88
CA ALA A 88 -19.54 -0.08 14.53
C ALA A 88 -20.23 -1.41 14.20
N GLY A 89 -19.63 -2.55 14.62
CA GLY A 89 -20.18 -3.87 14.42
C GLY A 89 -21.51 -4.06 15.16
N ALA A 90 -21.56 -3.67 16.43
CA ALA A 90 -22.78 -3.73 17.23
C ALA A 90 -23.89 -2.85 16.63
N ALA A 91 -23.58 -1.62 16.21
CA ALA A 91 -24.52 -0.71 15.58
C ALA A 91 -25.04 -1.23 14.23
N ALA A 92 -24.20 -1.96 13.47
CA ALA A 92 -24.56 -2.57 12.20
C ALA A 92 -25.29 -3.92 12.35
N GLY A 93 -25.46 -4.45 13.58
CA GLY A 93 -26.05 -5.76 13.83
C GLY A 93 -25.17 -6.94 13.41
N CYS A 94 -23.87 -6.72 13.26
CA CYS A 94 -22.89 -7.78 12.98
C CYS A 94 -22.57 -8.58 14.24
N ALA A 95 -22.23 -9.86 14.09
CA ALA A 95 -21.55 -10.59 15.15
C ALA A 95 -20.18 -9.96 15.42
N VAL A 96 -19.86 -9.70 16.69
CA VAL A 96 -18.55 -9.12 17.07
C VAL A 96 -17.71 -10.19 17.73
N LEU A 97 -16.58 -10.55 17.08
CA LEU A 97 -15.61 -11.52 17.60
C LEU A 97 -14.38 -10.76 18.10
N ASP A 98 -14.17 -10.78 19.41
CA ASP A 98 -13.05 -10.06 20.05
C ASP A 98 -11.79 -10.90 20.08
N LEU A 99 -10.71 -10.39 19.49
CA LEU A 99 -9.42 -11.11 19.38
C LEU A 99 -8.61 -11.10 20.69
N GLU A 100 -8.87 -10.17 21.60
CA GLU A 100 -8.09 -10.05 22.86
C GLU A 100 -8.81 -10.72 24.03
N ARG A 101 -10.10 -10.43 24.22
CA ARG A 101 -10.82 -10.78 25.43
C ARG A 101 -11.24 -12.23 25.50
N ASP A 102 -11.70 -12.76 24.38
CA ASP A 102 -12.44 -14.02 24.36
C ASP A 102 -11.77 -15.11 23.51
N LEU A 103 -10.81 -14.76 22.66
CA LEU A 103 -10.29 -15.66 21.63
C LEU A 103 -9.75 -17.00 22.17
N PRO A 104 -8.88 -17.06 23.22
CA PRO A 104 -8.37 -18.35 23.69
C PRO A 104 -9.44 -19.27 24.25
N VAL A 105 -10.40 -18.71 25.01
CA VAL A 105 -11.51 -19.47 25.61
C VAL A 105 -12.46 -19.91 24.50
N TRP A 106 -12.75 -19.00 23.57
CA TRP A 106 -13.63 -19.25 22.46
C TRP A 106 -13.08 -20.33 21.52
N LEU A 107 -11.78 -20.28 21.16
CA LEU A 107 -11.12 -21.31 20.37
C LEU A 107 -11.13 -22.67 21.05
N ALA A 108 -10.87 -22.73 22.37
CA ALA A 108 -10.86 -23.97 23.10
C ALA A 108 -12.20 -24.71 23.10
N ALA A 109 -13.30 -23.96 22.93
CA ALA A 109 -14.65 -24.51 22.87
C ALA A 109 -15.07 -24.99 21.46
N GLN A 110 -14.25 -24.73 20.42
CA GLN A 110 -14.60 -25.09 19.05
C GLN A 110 -14.06 -26.47 18.64
N ASP A 111 -14.67 -27.06 17.61
CA ASP A 111 -14.23 -28.31 17.01
C ASP A 111 -12.83 -28.10 16.36
N ALA A 112 -11.98 -29.11 16.47
CA ALA A 112 -10.66 -29.18 15.86
C ALA A 112 -10.59 -30.13 14.66
N SER A 113 -11.72 -30.73 14.24
CA SER A 113 -11.75 -31.56 13.05
C SER A 113 -11.39 -30.76 11.80
N PRO A 114 -10.76 -31.37 10.78
CA PRO A 114 -10.38 -30.65 9.57
C PRO A 114 -11.61 -29.99 8.91
N LEU A 115 -11.46 -28.74 8.50
CA LEU A 115 -12.44 -28.03 7.68
C LEU A 115 -12.47 -28.64 6.26
N PRO A 116 -13.63 -28.62 5.56
CA PRO A 116 -13.71 -29.08 4.18
C PRO A 116 -12.69 -28.36 3.26
N ALA A 117 -11.91 -29.15 2.51
CA ALA A 117 -10.83 -28.62 1.67
C ALA A 117 -11.31 -27.87 0.41
N ASP A 118 -12.57 -28.08 0.03
CA ASP A 118 -13.23 -27.47 -1.13
C ASP A 118 -13.88 -26.10 -0.84
N ARG A 119 -13.61 -25.49 0.31
CA ARG A 119 -14.12 -24.16 0.66
C ARG A 119 -13.43 -23.07 -0.14
N HIS A 120 -14.21 -22.12 -0.64
CA HIS A 120 -13.79 -21.03 -1.54
C HIS A 120 -13.72 -19.68 -0.82
N GLY A 121 -12.94 -19.60 0.27
CA GLY A 121 -12.72 -18.35 0.98
C GLY A 121 -11.66 -17.47 0.29
N TRP A 122 -11.96 -16.15 0.19
CA TRP A 122 -11.06 -15.20 -0.47
C TRP A 122 -11.05 -13.83 0.23
N ARG A 123 -10.27 -12.88 -0.29
CA ARG A 123 -10.14 -11.54 0.30
C ARG A 123 -10.64 -10.47 -0.65
N MET A 124 -11.54 -9.61 -0.17
CA MET A 124 -11.99 -8.42 -0.87
C MET A 124 -11.25 -7.19 -0.33
N SER A 125 -10.43 -6.57 -1.17
CA SER A 125 -9.71 -5.35 -0.82
C SER A 125 -10.56 -4.11 -1.07
N TYR A 126 -10.43 -3.09 -0.20
CA TYR A 126 -11.03 -1.79 -0.41
C TYR A 126 -9.97 -0.77 -0.82
N THR A 127 -10.27 0.03 -1.85
CA THR A 127 -9.42 1.13 -2.30
C THR A 127 -9.94 2.45 -1.76
N SER A 128 -9.03 3.40 -1.43
CA SER A 128 -9.41 4.78 -1.16
C SER A 128 -9.85 5.44 -2.46
N GLY A 129 -11.14 5.35 -2.77
CA GLY A 129 -11.67 5.91 -4.01
C GLY A 129 -11.34 7.40 -4.18
N THR A 130 -11.07 7.84 -5.41
CA THR A 130 -10.85 9.25 -5.75
C THR A 130 -12.05 10.15 -5.38
N THR A 131 -13.24 9.57 -5.24
CA THR A 131 -14.49 10.23 -4.83
C THR A 131 -14.72 10.29 -3.33
N GLY A 132 -13.78 9.86 -2.50
CA GLY A 132 -13.82 9.97 -1.02
C GLY A 132 -14.40 8.77 -0.28
N ARG A 133 -15.16 7.86 -0.92
CA ARG A 133 -15.64 6.63 -0.30
C ARG A 133 -14.87 5.42 -0.83
N PRO A 134 -14.32 4.57 0.05
CA PRO A 134 -13.65 3.34 -0.35
C PRO A 134 -14.60 2.41 -1.13
N LYS A 135 -14.05 1.66 -2.10
CA LYS A 135 -14.80 0.69 -2.89
C LYS A 135 -14.17 -0.69 -2.80
N GLY A 136 -15.02 -1.70 -2.65
CA GLY A 136 -14.60 -3.10 -2.70
C GLY A 136 -14.22 -3.50 -4.12
N VAL A 137 -13.06 -4.13 -4.27
CA VAL A 137 -12.55 -4.62 -5.55
C VAL A 137 -12.75 -6.13 -5.61
N ILE A 138 -13.52 -6.59 -6.58
CA ILE A 138 -13.73 -8.01 -6.88
C ILE A 138 -12.90 -8.34 -8.12
N ARG A 139 -11.84 -9.13 -7.93
CA ARG A 139 -10.96 -9.53 -9.03
C ARG A 139 -11.54 -10.75 -9.75
N PRO A 140 -11.22 -10.93 -11.05
CA PRO A 140 -11.53 -12.15 -11.76
C PRO A 140 -10.92 -13.35 -11.03
N GLY A 141 -11.63 -14.44 -10.99
CA GLY A 141 -11.19 -15.64 -10.29
C GLY A 141 -11.29 -15.59 -8.76
N SER A 142 -11.77 -14.48 -8.17
CA SER A 142 -12.00 -14.41 -6.73
C SER A 142 -13.05 -15.46 -6.34
N GLY A 143 -12.64 -16.44 -5.51
CA GLY A 143 -13.50 -17.54 -5.12
C GLY A 143 -13.62 -18.70 -6.12
N ASP A 144 -12.91 -18.69 -7.25
CA ASP A 144 -12.93 -19.80 -8.21
C ASP A 144 -12.10 -20.99 -7.72
N LEU A 145 -11.02 -20.73 -7.00
CA LEU A 145 -10.16 -21.73 -6.39
C LEU A 145 -10.58 -22.01 -4.94
N SER A 146 -10.39 -23.23 -4.48
CA SER A 146 -10.45 -23.52 -3.06
C SER A 146 -9.45 -22.63 -2.28
N PHE A 147 -9.71 -22.38 -0.99
CA PHE A 147 -8.74 -21.67 -0.15
C PHE A 147 -7.38 -22.38 -0.18
N GLN A 148 -7.37 -23.70 -0.10
CA GLN A 148 -6.15 -24.50 -0.08
C GLN A 148 -5.33 -24.33 -1.37
N ASP A 149 -5.96 -24.40 -2.55
CA ASP A 149 -5.28 -24.22 -3.82
C ASP A 149 -4.76 -22.78 -3.99
N SER A 150 -5.56 -21.79 -3.58
CA SER A 150 -5.17 -20.39 -3.58
C SER A 150 -4.00 -20.10 -2.64
N PHE A 151 -4.01 -20.72 -1.44
CA PHE A 151 -2.94 -20.56 -0.46
C PHE A 151 -1.64 -21.17 -0.98
N VAL A 152 -1.67 -22.43 -1.47
CA VAL A 152 -0.51 -23.08 -2.08
C VAL A 152 0.01 -22.29 -3.29
N GLY A 153 -0.89 -21.80 -4.15
CA GLY A 153 -0.53 -20.95 -5.29
C GLY A 153 0.21 -19.66 -4.89
N SER A 154 -0.05 -19.14 -3.69
CA SER A 154 0.64 -17.95 -3.18
C SER A 154 2.15 -18.16 -2.96
N SER A 155 2.62 -19.40 -2.80
CA SER A 155 4.05 -19.71 -2.66
C SER A 155 4.86 -19.34 -3.90
N LEU A 156 4.28 -19.45 -5.09
CA LEU A 156 4.94 -19.07 -6.35
C LEU A 156 5.20 -17.56 -6.41
N PHE A 157 4.35 -16.78 -5.74
CA PHE A 157 4.53 -15.33 -5.65
C PHE A 157 5.68 -14.95 -4.72
N ALA A 158 5.94 -15.73 -3.68
CA ALA A 158 7.09 -15.53 -2.80
C ALA A 158 8.42 -15.68 -3.56
N ASP A 159 8.52 -16.65 -4.48
CA ASP A 159 9.69 -16.81 -5.33
C ASP A 159 9.92 -15.59 -6.24
N ALA A 160 8.86 -15.05 -6.85
CA ALA A 160 8.92 -13.84 -7.68
C ALA A 160 9.37 -12.61 -6.88
N LEU A 161 9.03 -12.54 -5.60
CA LEU A 161 9.44 -11.48 -4.67
C LEU A 161 10.82 -11.75 -4.02
N ARG A 162 11.47 -12.87 -4.35
CA ARG A 162 12.74 -13.30 -3.77
C ARG A 162 12.70 -13.43 -2.24
N ILE A 163 11.55 -13.80 -1.67
CA ILE A 163 11.45 -14.11 -0.24
C ILE A 163 12.16 -15.44 0.01
N PRO A 164 13.20 -15.50 0.85
CA PRO A 164 13.95 -16.73 1.08
C PRO A 164 13.13 -17.74 1.89
N ARG A 165 13.37 -19.02 1.67
CA ARG A 165 12.77 -20.11 2.47
C ARG A 165 13.44 -20.25 3.83
N ASP A 166 14.73 -19.95 3.88
CA ASP A 166 15.53 -19.97 5.10
C ASP A 166 15.49 -18.60 5.79
N GLY A 167 15.36 -18.60 7.12
CA GLY A 167 15.21 -17.40 7.93
C GLY A 167 13.75 -17.00 8.15
N GLU A 168 13.53 -15.82 8.69
CA GLU A 168 12.19 -15.28 8.97
C GLU A 168 11.85 -14.12 8.02
N HIS A 169 10.56 -13.96 7.72
CA HIS A 169 10.06 -12.75 7.05
C HIS A 169 9.52 -11.77 8.11
N LEU A 170 10.13 -10.58 8.19
CA LEU A 170 9.71 -9.53 9.11
C LEU A 170 8.56 -8.71 8.53
N VAL A 171 7.39 -8.81 9.15
CA VAL A 171 6.21 -8.00 8.81
C VAL A 171 6.29 -6.69 9.58
N VAL A 172 6.71 -5.61 8.92
CA VAL A 172 6.82 -4.26 9.50
C VAL A 172 5.60 -3.39 9.19
N SER A 173 4.91 -3.67 8.09
CA SER A 173 3.75 -2.92 7.63
C SER A 173 2.44 -3.52 8.15
N ARG A 174 1.37 -2.70 8.14
CA ARG A 174 0.05 -3.13 8.62
C ARG A 174 -0.56 -4.23 7.75
N LEU A 175 -1.00 -5.32 8.37
CA LEU A 175 -1.60 -6.49 7.70
C LEU A 175 -2.95 -6.20 7.03
N PHE A 176 -3.63 -5.13 7.38
CA PHE A 176 -4.85 -4.73 6.67
C PHE A 176 -4.60 -4.14 5.27
N HIS A 177 -3.35 -3.87 4.89
CA HIS A 177 -3.00 -3.48 3.52
C HIS A 177 -2.75 -4.68 2.63
N GLY A 178 -3.18 -4.57 1.37
CA GLY A 178 -3.15 -5.68 0.42
C GLY A 178 -1.77 -6.25 0.16
N ALA A 179 -0.76 -5.40 -0.10
CA ALA A 179 0.59 -5.88 -0.44
C ALA A 179 1.32 -6.52 0.76
N PRO A 180 1.45 -5.89 1.94
CA PRO A 180 2.04 -6.53 3.10
C PRO A 180 1.38 -7.85 3.49
N LEU A 181 0.04 -7.89 3.44
CA LEU A 181 -0.71 -9.11 3.73
C LEU A 181 -0.44 -10.21 2.70
N ASN A 182 -0.44 -9.87 1.41
CA ASN A 182 -0.13 -10.84 0.35
C ASN A 182 1.29 -11.40 0.52
N PHE A 183 2.27 -10.57 0.85
CA PHE A 183 3.65 -11.01 1.02
C PHE A 183 3.81 -11.90 2.26
N ALA A 184 3.16 -11.53 3.38
CA ALA A 184 3.12 -12.37 4.57
C ALA A 184 2.48 -13.75 4.29
N ILE A 185 1.34 -13.79 3.58
CA ILE A 185 0.68 -15.05 3.19
C ILE A 185 1.55 -15.85 2.22
N SER A 186 2.25 -15.19 1.29
CA SER A 186 3.15 -15.88 0.36
C SER A 186 4.35 -16.49 1.09
N ALA A 187 4.92 -15.80 2.06
CA ALA A 187 5.97 -16.33 2.94
C ALA A 187 5.47 -17.55 3.74
N LEU A 188 4.30 -17.46 4.36
CA LEU A 188 3.68 -18.59 5.05
C LEU A 188 3.44 -19.77 4.12
N ALA A 189 2.88 -19.53 2.93
CA ALA A 189 2.55 -20.59 1.97
C ALA A 189 3.77 -21.38 1.48
N GLN A 190 4.95 -20.76 1.43
CA GLN A 190 6.20 -21.46 1.10
C GLN A 190 6.91 -22.08 2.31
N GLY A 191 6.40 -21.85 3.54
CA GLY A 191 6.97 -22.39 4.78
C GLY A 191 7.95 -21.46 5.49
N THR A 192 8.06 -20.18 5.10
CA THR A 192 8.90 -19.19 5.77
C THR A 192 8.20 -18.66 7.04
N PRO A 193 8.82 -18.77 8.23
CA PRO A 193 8.27 -18.21 9.46
C PRO A 193 8.10 -16.70 9.38
N LEU A 194 7.07 -16.18 10.03
CA LEU A 194 6.84 -14.74 10.15
C LEU A 194 7.25 -14.23 11.53
N ARG A 195 7.87 -13.06 11.54
CA ARG A 195 8.02 -12.21 12.71
C ARG A 195 7.19 -10.96 12.51
N ILE A 196 6.28 -10.64 13.43
CA ILE A 196 5.29 -9.57 13.24
C ILE A 196 5.60 -8.44 14.21
N MET A 197 5.82 -7.22 13.69
CA MET A 197 5.87 -5.99 14.48
C MET A 197 4.45 -5.49 14.71
N ASP A 198 4.12 -5.15 15.97
CA ASP A 198 2.84 -4.50 16.30
C ASP A 198 2.71 -3.14 15.59
N ARG A 199 3.76 -2.35 15.65
CA ARG A 199 3.86 -1.04 14.98
C ARG A 199 5.26 -0.81 14.46
N TRP A 200 5.37 0.00 13.42
CA TRP A 200 6.65 0.39 12.88
C TRP A 200 7.47 1.23 13.86
N ASP A 201 8.71 0.84 14.02
CA ASP A 201 9.78 1.57 14.70
C ASP A 201 11.10 1.24 13.99
N ALA A 202 11.82 2.25 13.51
CA ALA A 202 12.98 2.04 12.64
C ALA A 202 14.15 1.38 13.36
N GLU A 203 14.41 1.73 14.63
CA GLU A 203 15.48 1.14 15.42
C GLU A 203 15.16 -0.32 15.80
N ALA A 204 13.93 -0.57 16.26
CA ALA A 204 13.46 -1.93 16.56
C ALA A 204 13.47 -2.82 15.30
N ALA A 205 13.18 -2.26 14.11
CA ALA A 205 13.28 -3.00 12.87
C ALA A 205 14.72 -3.40 12.56
N VAL A 206 15.70 -2.51 12.74
CA VAL A 206 17.13 -2.83 12.60
C VAL A 206 17.51 -3.99 13.55
N ASP A 207 17.09 -3.94 14.82
CA ASP A 207 17.42 -4.98 15.79
C ASP A 207 16.77 -6.33 15.45
N LEU A 208 15.53 -6.34 14.96
CA LEU A 208 14.85 -7.57 14.55
C LEU A 208 15.44 -8.18 13.26
N LEU A 209 15.85 -7.35 12.31
CA LEU A 209 16.56 -7.78 11.11
C LEU A 209 17.95 -8.35 11.48
N ALA A 210 18.66 -7.69 12.40
CA ALA A 210 19.95 -8.17 12.90
C ALA A 210 19.82 -9.49 13.70
N ALA A 211 18.66 -9.75 14.31
CA ALA A 211 18.38 -10.99 15.04
C ALA A 211 18.04 -12.18 14.11
N GLY A 212 18.09 -12.01 12.77
CA GLY A 212 17.98 -13.13 11.83
C GLY A 212 16.75 -13.10 10.92
N ALA A 213 16.01 -11.99 10.84
CA ALA A 213 14.98 -11.86 9.81
C ALA A 213 15.67 -11.64 8.45
N ALA A 214 15.46 -12.59 7.54
CA ALA A 214 16.14 -12.63 6.25
C ALA A 214 15.45 -11.83 5.15
N SER A 215 14.17 -11.50 5.35
CA SER A 215 13.40 -10.68 4.38
C SER A 215 12.39 -9.79 5.07
N THR A 216 11.97 -8.74 4.35
CA THR A 216 10.92 -7.83 4.81
C THR A 216 10.25 -7.12 3.63
N CYS A 217 9.06 -6.52 3.90
CA CYS A 217 8.40 -5.60 2.97
C CYS A 217 8.29 -4.22 3.60
N MET A 218 8.86 -3.23 2.94
CA MET A 218 8.91 -1.84 3.41
C MET A 218 8.29 -0.87 2.41
N VAL A 219 8.03 0.35 2.87
CA VAL A 219 7.69 1.49 2.00
C VAL A 219 8.83 2.51 2.01
N PRO A 220 9.00 3.36 0.98
CA PRO A 220 10.06 4.36 0.91
C PRO A 220 10.16 5.30 2.12
N THR A 221 9.05 5.63 2.76
CA THR A 221 9.06 6.38 4.02
C THR A 221 9.85 5.67 5.13
N MET A 222 9.76 4.35 5.22
CA MET A 222 10.55 3.55 6.17
C MET A 222 12.05 3.61 5.83
N PHE A 223 12.40 3.66 4.55
CA PHE A 223 13.79 3.86 4.10
C PHE A 223 14.37 5.19 4.61
N ARG A 224 13.60 6.30 4.49
CA ARG A 224 14.01 7.60 5.02
C ARG A 224 14.28 7.54 6.52
N GLN A 225 13.37 6.92 7.27
CA GLN A 225 13.49 6.77 8.73
C GLN A 225 14.67 5.91 9.13
N MET A 226 14.93 4.80 8.43
CA MET A 226 16.11 3.96 8.68
C MET A 226 17.42 4.70 8.36
N LEU A 227 17.48 5.44 7.25
CA LEU A 227 18.66 6.24 6.88
C LEU A 227 18.91 7.43 7.81
N ALA A 228 17.87 7.91 8.52
CA ALA A 228 18.01 8.97 9.52
C ALA A 228 18.52 8.46 10.89
N LEU A 229 18.55 7.14 11.12
CA LEU A 229 19.11 6.57 12.33
C LEU A 229 20.62 6.87 12.47
N PRO A 230 21.13 7.01 13.70
CA PRO A 230 22.56 7.14 13.94
C PRO A 230 23.36 6.01 13.30
N ASP A 231 24.57 6.30 12.80
CA ASP A 231 25.46 5.31 12.18
C ASP A 231 25.71 4.10 13.07
N ALA A 232 25.84 4.31 14.39
CA ALA A 232 26.03 3.24 15.37
C ALA A 232 24.82 2.28 15.44
N VAL A 233 23.61 2.76 15.18
CA VAL A 233 22.40 1.93 15.11
C VAL A 233 22.37 1.17 13.79
N ARG A 234 22.60 1.86 12.68
CA ARG A 234 22.63 1.25 11.34
C ARG A 234 23.67 0.16 11.22
N ALA A 235 24.84 0.34 11.88
CA ALA A 235 25.92 -0.64 11.92
C ALA A 235 25.59 -1.93 12.67
N ARG A 236 24.50 -1.99 13.43
CA ARG A 236 24.03 -3.23 14.09
C ARG A 236 23.48 -4.24 13.09
N LEU A 237 23.01 -3.80 11.91
CA LEU A 237 22.48 -4.69 10.89
C LEU A 237 23.62 -5.29 10.04
N PRO A 238 23.90 -6.60 10.19
CA PRO A 238 24.86 -7.28 9.33
C PRO A 238 24.26 -7.42 7.92
N VAL A 239 24.97 -6.92 6.92
CA VAL A 239 24.48 -6.90 5.52
C VAL A 239 24.23 -8.31 4.94
N ASP A 240 24.86 -9.34 5.52
CA ASP A 240 24.76 -10.73 5.04
C ASP A 240 23.52 -11.48 5.56
N THR A 241 22.80 -10.96 6.55
CA THR A 241 21.63 -11.62 7.14
C THR A 241 20.34 -11.26 6.43
N LEU A 242 20.21 -10.01 5.97
CA LEU A 242 19.07 -9.54 5.22
C LEU A 242 19.31 -9.75 3.72
N VAL A 243 18.58 -10.67 3.11
CA VAL A 243 18.81 -11.08 1.72
C VAL A 243 17.75 -10.57 0.75
N SER A 244 16.60 -10.12 1.25
CA SER A 244 15.53 -9.58 0.41
C SER A 244 14.73 -8.47 1.09
N VAL A 245 14.61 -7.34 0.41
CA VAL A 245 13.72 -6.23 0.80
C VAL A 245 12.77 -5.96 -0.36
N VAL A 246 11.51 -6.31 -0.19
CA VAL A 246 10.45 -5.92 -1.13
C VAL A 246 9.98 -4.51 -0.78
N HIS A 247 9.84 -3.62 -1.75
CA HIS A 247 9.31 -2.28 -1.46
C HIS A 247 8.41 -1.74 -2.58
N GLY A 248 7.53 -0.81 -2.21
CA GLY A 248 6.59 -0.17 -3.12
C GLY A 248 5.47 0.52 -2.35
N GLY A 249 4.32 0.75 -3.01
CA GLY A 249 3.15 1.38 -2.40
C GLY A 249 3.17 2.90 -2.39
N GLU A 250 4.35 3.52 -2.53
CA GLU A 250 4.55 4.95 -2.77
C GLU A 250 5.75 5.18 -3.70
N PRO A 251 5.89 6.36 -4.33
CA PRO A 251 7.05 6.67 -5.14
C PRO A 251 8.36 6.57 -4.33
N CYS A 252 9.35 5.90 -4.90
CA CYS A 252 10.67 5.80 -4.32
C CYS A 252 11.67 6.67 -5.12
N PRO A 253 12.10 7.83 -4.60
CA PRO A 253 13.05 8.67 -5.30
C PRO A 253 14.37 7.95 -5.58
N VAL A 254 14.94 8.23 -6.74
CA VAL A 254 16.18 7.58 -7.21
C VAL A 254 17.30 7.73 -6.18
N GLY A 255 17.49 8.94 -5.61
CA GLY A 255 18.53 9.20 -4.62
C GLY A 255 18.31 8.46 -3.30
N LEU A 256 17.05 8.29 -2.88
CA LEU A 256 16.70 7.52 -1.68
C LEU A 256 17.06 6.03 -1.87
N LYS A 257 16.63 5.46 -2.98
CA LYS A 257 16.89 4.05 -3.28
C LYS A 257 18.39 3.78 -3.48
N GLN A 258 19.12 4.71 -4.12
CA GLN A 258 20.57 4.61 -4.26
C GLN A 258 21.25 4.53 -2.88
N ARG A 259 20.89 5.41 -1.92
CA ARG A 259 21.44 5.36 -0.55
C ARG A 259 21.15 4.04 0.17
N MET A 260 19.99 3.44 -0.08
CA MET A 260 19.68 2.12 0.46
C MET A 260 20.56 1.03 -0.17
N HIS A 261 20.79 1.09 -1.47
CA HIS A 261 21.76 0.20 -2.17
C HIS A 261 23.18 0.36 -1.65
N ASP A 262 23.61 1.60 -1.40
CA ASP A 262 24.96 1.89 -0.88
C ASP A 262 25.14 1.31 0.55
N TRP A 263 24.08 1.24 1.32
CA TRP A 263 24.10 0.67 2.67
C TRP A 263 23.94 -0.86 2.69
N LEU A 264 22.92 -1.39 2.03
CA LEU A 264 22.49 -2.80 2.18
C LEU A 264 22.82 -3.67 0.97
N GLY A 265 23.36 -3.09 -0.11
CA GLY A 265 23.66 -3.82 -1.33
C GLY A 265 22.42 -4.09 -2.21
N PRO A 266 22.56 -4.95 -3.24
CA PRO A 266 21.55 -5.17 -4.26
C PRO A 266 20.51 -6.23 -3.85
N ILE A 267 19.81 -6.01 -2.74
CA ILE A 267 18.83 -6.94 -2.15
C ILE A 267 17.37 -6.51 -2.35
N PHE A 268 17.13 -5.46 -3.13
CA PHE A 268 15.80 -4.86 -3.27
C PHE A 268 15.01 -5.44 -4.44
N THR A 269 13.72 -5.64 -4.22
CA THR A 269 12.72 -5.87 -5.27
C THR A 269 11.67 -4.79 -5.15
N GLU A 270 11.58 -3.90 -6.15
CA GLU A 270 10.51 -2.92 -6.22
C GLU A 270 9.28 -3.51 -6.89
N TYR A 271 8.11 -3.25 -6.34
CA TYR A 271 6.85 -3.55 -6.99
C TYR A 271 6.03 -2.27 -7.19
N PHE A 272 5.40 -2.16 -8.34
CA PHE A 272 4.28 -1.26 -8.55
C PHE A 272 3.05 -2.12 -8.83
N GLY A 273 1.99 -1.94 -8.05
CA GLY A 273 0.79 -2.74 -8.18
C GLY A 273 -0.44 -1.96 -7.74
N VAL A 274 -1.58 -2.30 -8.35
CA VAL A 274 -2.87 -1.68 -8.06
C VAL A 274 -3.85 -2.72 -7.51
N SER A 275 -4.80 -2.26 -6.69
CA SER A 275 -5.76 -3.16 -6.05
C SER A 275 -6.65 -3.88 -7.06
N GLU A 276 -6.89 -3.26 -8.18
CA GLU A 276 -7.69 -3.76 -9.30
C GLU A 276 -7.06 -4.97 -10.00
N GLY A 277 -5.76 -5.12 -9.89
CA GLY A 277 -4.96 -6.16 -10.54
C GLY A 277 -3.78 -5.53 -11.30
N GLY A 278 -2.87 -6.35 -11.76
CA GLY A 278 -1.67 -5.87 -12.41
C GLY A 278 -0.55 -5.50 -11.41
N MET A 279 0.64 -5.96 -11.75
CA MET A 279 1.84 -5.69 -10.96
C MET A 279 3.06 -5.73 -11.87
N THR A 280 3.97 -4.77 -11.68
CA THR A 280 5.32 -4.80 -12.23
C THR A 280 6.32 -5.10 -11.13
N LEU A 281 7.45 -5.69 -11.50
CA LEU A 281 8.56 -5.98 -10.59
C LEU A 281 9.87 -5.51 -11.21
N ALA A 282 10.74 -4.93 -10.39
CA ALA A 282 12.12 -4.62 -10.72
C ALA A 282 13.06 -5.18 -9.65
N SER A 283 14.00 -6.00 -10.04
CA SER A 283 15.09 -6.41 -9.16
C SER A 283 16.07 -5.25 -8.96
N SER A 284 17.00 -5.42 -8.02
CA SER A 284 18.11 -4.46 -7.85
C SER A 284 18.93 -4.31 -9.14
N GLU A 285 19.22 -5.41 -9.82
CA GLU A 285 19.99 -5.41 -11.08
C GLU A 285 19.25 -4.64 -12.19
N ASP A 286 17.94 -4.87 -12.31
CA ASP A 286 17.09 -4.15 -13.26
C ASP A 286 17.09 -2.66 -12.99
N TRP A 287 16.93 -2.28 -11.71
CA TRP A 287 16.87 -0.89 -11.30
C TRP A 287 18.23 -0.19 -11.44
N ILE A 288 19.33 -0.84 -11.11
CA ILE A 288 20.68 -0.28 -11.31
C ILE A 288 20.94 0.00 -12.79
N ALA A 289 20.48 -0.89 -13.67
CA ALA A 289 20.60 -0.68 -15.12
C ALA A 289 19.66 0.44 -15.65
N ARG A 290 18.53 0.70 -14.95
CA ARG A 290 17.47 1.64 -15.33
C ARG A 290 16.94 2.40 -14.12
N PRO A 291 17.70 3.34 -13.54
CA PRO A 291 17.29 4.06 -12.35
C PRO A 291 15.94 4.77 -12.54
N GLY A 292 15.02 4.60 -11.58
CA GLY A 292 13.68 5.18 -11.61
C GLY A 292 12.61 4.28 -12.21
N THR A 293 12.97 3.13 -12.80
CA THR A 293 11.95 2.16 -13.25
C THR A 293 11.24 1.53 -12.05
N VAL A 294 9.93 1.31 -12.20
CA VAL A 294 9.10 0.50 -11.29
C VAL A 294 8.93 -0.93 -11.79
N GLY A 295 9.70 -1.31 -12.80
CA GLY A 295 9.75 -2.67 -13.32
C GLY A 295 8.96 -2.89 -14.61
N ARG A 296 8.80 -4.16 -14.94
CA ARG A 296 7.95 -4.60 -16.05
C ARG A 296 7.02 -5.71 -15.59
N ILE A 297 5.96 -5.93 -16.35
CA ILE A 297 5.01 -7.00 -16.04
C ILE A 297 5.61 -8.35 -16.42
N HIS A 298 5.48 -9.32 -15.54
CA HIS A 298 5.92 -10.69 -15.77
C HIS A 298 4.82 -11.63 -16.26
N THR A 299 3.63 -11.09 -16.52
CA THR A 299 2.47 -11.85 -17.02
C THR A 299 2.17 -11.54 -18.49
N ALA A 300 1.42 -12.40 -19.16
CA ALA A 300 1.00 -12.20 -20.55
C ALA A 300 0.06 -10.99 -20.75
N ALA A 301 -0.47 -10.43 -19.65
CA ALA A 301 -1.40 -9.30 -19.69
C ALA A 301 -0.78 -8.01 -20.23
N GLY A 302 0.46 -7.67 -19.82
CA GLY A 302 1.18 -6.49 -20.31
C GLY A 302 0.72 -5.16 -19.71
N VAL A 303 1.58 -4.13 -19.87
CA VAL A 303 1.27 -2.72 -19.62
C VAL A 303 1.27 -1.97 -20.94
N VAL A 304 0.36 -1.02 -21.09
CA VAL A 304 0.27 -0.15 -22.24
C VAL A 304 0.09 1.30 -21.78
N ILE A 305 0.67 2.23 -22.51
CA ILE A 305 0.49 3.66 -22.26
C ILE A 305 -0.48 4.22 -23.32
N LEU A 306 -1.56 4.82 -22.85
CA LEU A 306 -2.59 5.37 -23.73
C LEU A 306 -2.69 6.90 -23.58
N ASP A 307 -2.93 7.57 -24.69
CA ASP A 307 -3.33 8.98 -24.72
C ASP A 307 -4.78 9.18 -24.22
N ASP A 308 -5.25 10.43 -24.22
CA ASP A 308 -6.62 10.74 -23.79
C ASP A 308 -7.68 10.18 -24.74
N ASP A 309 -7.35 9.98 -26.01
CA ASP A 309 -8.22 9.38 -27.02
C ASP A 309 -8.24 7.84 -26.94
N GLY A 310 -7.33 7.24 -26.19
CA GLY A 310 -7.21 5.79 -25.99
C GLY A 310 -6.31 5.09 -27.00
N ASN A 311 -5.48 5.84 -27.74
CA ASN A 311 -4.48 5.28 -28.64
C ASN A 311 -3.19 4.97 -27.88
N GLU A 312 -2.50 3.89 -28.27
CA GLU A 312 -1.18 3.58 -27.73
C GLU A 312 -0.17 4.64 -28.20
N VAL A 313 0.63 5.14 -27.24
CA VAL A 313 1.70 6.10 -27.54
C VAL A 313 3.04 5.38 -27.75
N PRO A 314 3.97 5.96 -28.54
CA PRO A 314 5.31 5.41 -28.70
C PRO A 314 6.08 5.30 -27.38
N PRO A 315 7.13 4.46 -27.30
CA PRO A 315 8.04 4.44 -26.15
C PRO A 315 8.56 5.84 -25.80
N ARG A 316 8.77 6.09 -24.51
CA ARG A 316 9.20 7.37 -23.90
C ARG A 316 8.22 8.53 -24.06
N VAL A 317 7.01 8.28 -24.55
CA VAL A 317 5.93 9.27 -24.56
C VAL A 317 5.05 9.02 -23.34
N GLU A 318 4.78 10.07 -22.57
CA GLU A 318 3.91 9.99 -21.39
C GLU A 318 2.44 9.83 -21.79
N GLY A 319 1.72 9.06 -20.97
CA GLY A 319 0.28 8.88 -21.06
C GLY A 319 -0.27 8.17 -19.81
N GLY A 320 -1.54 7.80 -19.86
CA GLY A 320 -2.16 7.00 -18.81
C GLY A 320 -1.59 5.58 -18.81
N VAL A 321 -1.23 5.09 -17.63
CA VAL A 321 -0.77 3.69 -17.43
C VAL A 321 -1.98 2.78 -17.38
N TYR A 322 -2.05 1.82 -18.29
CA TYR A 322 -3.11 0.83 -18.36
C TYR A 322 -2.55 -0.59 -18.31
N PHE A 323 -3.25 -1.48 -17.59
CA PHE A 323 -2.96 -2.89 -17.54
C PHE A 323 -3.92 -3.66 -18.42
N ARG A 324 -3.43 -4.46 -19.35
CA ARG A 324 -4.29 -5.34 -20.17
C ARG A 324 -4.84 -6.46 -19.30
N THR A 325 -6.11 -6.77 -19.46
CA THR A 325 -6.79 -7.77 -18.61
C THR A 325 -6.56 -9.21 -19.05
N GLY A 326 -6.12 -9.42 -20.28
CA GLY A 326 -6.07 -10.76 -20.87
C GLY A 326 -7.45 -11.42 -20.99
N GLY A 327 -8.53 -10.64 -21.01
CA GLY A 327 -9.92 -11.11 -21.10
C GLY A 327 -10.65 -11.24 -19.77
N ALA A 328 -9.98 -10.99 -18.64
CA ALA A 328 -10.58 -11.08 -17.30
C ALA A 328 -10.61 -9.69 -16.63
N ALA A 329 -11.79 -9.15 -16.35
CA ALA A 329 -11.98 -7.81 -15.79
C ALA A 329 -12.34 -7.87 -14.30
N PHE A 330 -11.83 -6.92 -13.51
CA PHE A 330 -12.31 -6.68 -12.14
C PHE A 330 -13.62 -5.88 -12.15
N THR A 331 -14.30 -5.85 -11.01
CA THR A 331 -15.45 -4.96 -10.79
C THR A 331 -15.33 -4.23 -9.47
N TYR A 332 -15.79 -2.98 -9.42
CA TYR A 332 -16.05 -2.33 -8.16
C TYR A 332 -17.41 -2.78 -7.64
N LYS A 333 -17.44 -3.25 -6.39
CA LYS A 333 -18.67 -3.75 -5.77
C LYS A 333 -19.75 -2.67 -5.76
N GLY A 334 -20.90 -2.98 -6.38
CA GLY A 334 -22.06 -2.09 -6.42
C GLY A 334 -21.88 -0.80 -7.24
N ASP A 335 -20.81 -0.67 -8.06
CA ASP A 335 -20.54 0.54 -8.84
C ASP A 335 -20.14 0.21 -10.29
N PRO A 336 -21.13 -0.16 -11.13
CA PRO A 336 -20.88 -0.52 -12.53
C PRO A 336 -20.37 0.66 -13.37
N ASP A 337 -20.81 1.90 -13.08
CA ASP A 337 -20.39 3.09 -13.82
C ASP A 337 -18.90 3.38 -13.59
N LYS A 338 -18.45 3.32 -12.33
CA LYS A 338 -17.04 3.47 -12.01
C LYS A 338 -16.22 2.31 -12.58
N THR A 339 -16.76 1.10 -12.58
CA THR A 339 -16.11 -0.05 -13.22
C THR A 339 -15.90 0.24 -14.70
N ALA A 340 -16.95 0.64 -15.42
CA ALA A 340 -16.85 0.97 -16.84
C ALA A 340 -15.87 2.11 -17.11
N ALA A 341 -15.86 3.15 -16.28
CA ALA A 341 -14.96 4.31 -16.42
C ALA A 341 -13.47 3.96 -16.22
N ALA A 342 -13.15 2.87 -15.51
CA ALA A 342 -11.78 2.41 -15.33
C ALA A 342 -11.19 1.74 -16.58
N PHE A 343 -12.01 1.35 -17.54
CA PHE A 343 -11.60 0.60 -18.72
C PHE A 343 -11.52 1.45 -19.98
N LYS A 344 -10.53 1.15 -20.83
CA LYS A 344 -10.46 1.52 -22.24
C LYS A 344 -10.16 0.24 -23.04
N GLY A 345 -11.16 -0.25 -23.78
CA GLY A 345 -11.06 -1.54 -24.45
C GLY A 345 -10.82 -2.70 -23.49
N ASP A 346 -9.75 -3.45 -23.71
CA ASP A 346 -9.34 -4.59 -22.88
C ASP A 346 -8.35 -4.22 -21.75
N ALA A 347 -8.12 -2.92 -21.54
CA ALA A 347 -7.16 -2.43 -20.56
C ALA A 347 -7.82 -1.53 -19.53
N PHE A 348 -7.32 -1.56 -18.28
CA PHE A 348 -7.80 -0.74 -17.18
C PHE A 348 -6.70 0.10 -16.55
N THR A 349 -7.08 1.20 -15.92
CA THR A 349 -6.19 2.11 -15.19
C THR A 349 -6.65 2.32 -13.76
N ALA A 350 -5.68 2.58 -12.87
CA ALA A 350 -5.91 3.11 -11.52
C ALA A 350 -5.65 4.63 -11.43
N GLY A 351 -5.42 5.27 -12.59
CA GLY A 351 -5.21 6.72 -12.70
C GLY A 351 -3.75 7.15 -12.59
N ASP A 352 -2.81 6.23 -12.74
CA ASP A 352 -1.38 6.55 -12.79
C ASP A 352 -0.99 7.04 -14.19
N ILE A 353 0.02 7.92 -14.27
CA ILE A 353 0.64 8.45 -15.49
C ILE A 353 2.09 7.99 -15.53
N GLY A 354 2.57 7.66 -16.73
CA GLY A 354 3.93 7.21 -16.91
C GLY A 354 4.26 6.94 -18.37
N TRP A 355 5.38 6.32 -18.59
CA TRP A 355 5.86 5.91 -19.91
C TRP A 355 6.61 4.58 -19.82
N ILE A 356 6.75 3.89 -20.94
CA ILE A 356 7.56 2.69 -21.07
C ILE A 356 8.74 2.96 -21.99
N ASP A 357 9.88 2.33 -21.72
CA ASP A 357 11.02 2.38 -22.65
C ASP A 357 10.87 1.34 -23.79
N GLU A 358 11.85 1.29 -24.67
CA GLU A 358 11.88 0.41 -25.84
C GLU A 358 11.93 -1.08 -25.46
N ASP A 359 12.36 -1.40 -24.22
CA ASP A 359 12.46 -2.75 -23.68
C ASP A 359 11.23 -3.12 -22.81
N GLY A 360 10.23 -2.22 -22.68
CA GLY A 360 8.98 -2.42 -21.94
C GLY A 360 9.10 -2.18 -20.43
N TRP A 361 10.12 -1.45 -19.96
CA TRP A 361 10.23 -1.04 -18.56
C TRP A 361 9.37 0.20 -18.30
N LEU A 362 8.58 0.12 -17.21
CA LEU A 362 7.67 1.18 -16.80
C LEU A 362 8.37 2.20 -15.89
N PHE A 363 8.09 3.47 -16.15
CA PHE A 363 8.47 4.62 -15.34
C PHE A 363 7.22 5.42 -15.00
N LEU A 364 7.05 5.78 -13.72
CA LEU A 364 5.88 6.55 -13.28
C LEU A 364 6.24 8.03 -13.15
N SER A 365 5.39 8.88 -13.72
CA SER A 365 5.48 10.34 -13.61
C SER A 365 4.58 10.89 -12.49
N GLY A 366 3.57 10.13 -12.07
CA GLY A 366 2.66 10.50 -10.97
C GLY A 366 1.25 9.96 -11.14
N ARG A 367 0.30 10.61 -10.47
CA ARG A 367 -1.13 10.32 -10.62
C ARG A 367 -1.84 11.41 -11.37
N ARG A 368 -2.79 11.08 -12.20
CA ARG A 368 -3.63 12.04 -12.94
C ARG A 368 -4.31 13.04 -11.99
N ALA A 369 -4.74 12.58 -10.82
CA ALA A 369 -5.38 13.43 -9.80
C ALA A 369 -4.43 14.41 -9.10
N ASP A 370 -3.12 14.22 -9.21
CA ASP A 370 -2.09 15.04 -8.58
C ASP A 370 -1.37 15.98 -9.57
N VAL A 371 -1.66 15.83 -10.89
CA VAL A 371 -1.09 16.69 -11.92
C VAL A 371 -1.52 18.13 -11.71
N ILE A 372 -0.56 19.05 -11.73
CA ILE A 372 -0.75 20.49 -11.61
C ILE A 372 -0.90 21.08 -13.01
N VAL A 373 -2.03 21.67 -13.31
CA VAL A 373 -2.27 22.28 -14.62
C VAL A 373 -1.94 23.79 -14.55
N SER A 374 -0.68 24.12 -14.84
CA SER A 374 -0.20 25.51 -14.78
C SER A 374 -0.21 26.16 -16.15
N ALA A 375 -1.05 27.17 -16.34
CA ALA A 375 -1.21 27.87 -17.63
C ALA A 375 -1.44 26.91 -18.83
N GLY A 376 -2.20 25.83 -18.63
CA GLY A 376 -2.48 24.80 -19.64
C GLY A 376 -1.35 23.78 -19.85
N VAL A 377 -0.30 23.83 -19.05
CA VAL A 377 0.81 22.85 -19.12
C VAL A 377 0.74 21.92 -17.91
N ASN A 378 0.84 20.62 -18.16
CA ASN A 378 0.92 19.61 -17.11
C ASN A 378 2.29 19.70 -16.42
N VAL A 379 2.26 19.79 -15.09
CA VAL A 379 3.43 19.76 -14.22
C VAL A 379 3.25 18.60 -13.24
N TYR A 380 4.25 17.73 -13.19
CA TYR A 380 4.21 16.53 -12.36
C TYR A 380 4.94 16.76 -11.03
N PRO A 381 4.25 16.71 -9.88
CA PRO A 381 4.88 16.89 -8.58
C PRO A 381 6.09 16.00 -8.34
N ALA A 382 6.02 14.73 -8.74
CA ALA A 382 7.10 13.77 -8.51
C ALA A 382 8.42 14.15 -9.22
N GLU A 383 8.36 14.78 -10.40
CA GLU A 383 9.53 15.29 -11.10
C GLU A 383 10.24 16.37 -10.27
N ILE A 384 9.46 17.29 -9.72
CA ILE A 384 9.98 18.39 -8.88
C ILE A 384 10.54 17.84 -7.56
N GLU A 385 9.79 16.93 -6.92
CA GLU A 385 10.17 16.29 -5.66
C GLU A 385 11.50 15.54 -5.81
N THR A 386 11.66 14.76 -6.87
CA THR A 386 12.89 14.01 -7.16
C THR A 386 14.11 14.93 -7.27
N GLU A 387 13.96 16.09 -7.91
CA GLU A 387 15.07 17.04 -8.07
C GLU A 387 15.38 17.78 -6.74
N LEU A 388 14.40 18.06 -5.93
CA LEU A 388 14.56 18.89 -4.73
C LEU A 388 14.90 18.09 -3.46
N GLU A 389 14.51 16.83 -3.37
CA GLU A 389 14.70 15.98 -2.18
C GLU A 389 16.18 15.80 -1.79
N ALA A 390 17.10 15.84 -2.76
CA ALA A 390 18.53 15.71 -2.51
C ALA A 390 19.17 16.99 -1.94
N THR A 391 18.39 18.04 -1.63
CA THR A 391 18.90 19.28 -1.03
C THR A 391 19.27 19.03 0.44
N PRO A 392 20.50 19.39 0.87
CA PRO A 392 20.93 19.23 2.26
C PRO A 392 19.96 19.90 3.24
N GLY A 393 19.61 19.22 4.32
CA GLY A 393 18.67 19.71 5.33
C GLY A 393 17.21 19.41 5.07
N VAL A 394 16.85 18.82 3.93
CA VAL A 394 15.49 18.31 3.67
C VAL A 394 15.28 16.96 4.33
N ALA A 395 14.30 16.88 5.24
CA ALA A 395 13.85 15.64 5.86
C ALA A 395 12.75 14.97 5.05
N ASP A 396 11.79 15.79 4.59
CA ASP A 396 10.64 15.34 3.78
C ASP A 396 10.15 16.48 2.89
N LEU A 397 9.51 16.14 1.76
CA LEU A 397 9.08 17.12 0.77
C LEU A 397 7.81 16.63 0.06
N CYS A 398 6.88 17.55 -0.15
CA CYS A 398 5.68 17.33 -0.94
C CYS A 398 5.41 18.54 -1.84
N VAL A 399 5.17 18.32 -3.13
CA VAL A 399 4.74 19.36 -4.06
C VAL A 399 3.26 19.16 -4.40
N VAL A 400 2.47 20.22 -4.27
CA VAL A 400 1.03 20.21 -4.52
C VAL A 400 0.60 21.41 -5.35
N ALA A 401 -0.55 21.28 -6.01
CA ALA A 401 -1.22 22.40 -6.67
C ALA A 401 -1.71 23.42 -5.65
N ALA A 402 -1.51 24.69 -5.93
CA ALA A 402 -2.20 25.80 -5.26
C ALA A 402 -2.89 26.69 -6.30
N PRO A 403 -4.00 27.36 -5.95
CA PRO A 403 -4.72 28.24 -6.87
C PRO A 403 -3.87 29.48 -7.22
N HIS A 404 -3.99 29.94 -8.47
CA HIS A 404 -3.30 31.13 -8.97
C HIS A 404 -4.17 31.85 -10.01
N ASP A 405 -4.38 33.15 -9.84
CA ASP A 405 -5.35 33.93 -10.63
C ASP A 405 -5.07 33.91 -12.14
N GLU A 406 -3.81 33.93 -12.55
CA GLU A 406 -3.43 33.98 -13.97
C GLU A 406 -3.14 32.60 -14.58
N ARG A 407 -2.68 31.64 -13.77
CA ARG A 407 -2.22 30.34 -14.27
C ARG A 407 -3.19 29.20 -13.98
N GLY A 408 -4.28 29.46 -13.25
CA GLY A 408 -5.17 28.44 -12.71
C GLY A 408 -4.54 27.73 -11.51
N GLU A 409 -3.49 26.97 -11.75
CA GLU A 409 -2.73 26.29 -10.71
C GLU A 409 -1.23 26.59 -10.81
N VAL A 410 -0.55 26.52 -9.66
CA VAL A 410 0.91 26.61 -9.57
C VAL A 410 1.46 25.57 -8.57
N PRO A 411 2.67 25.06 -8.79
CA PRO A 411 3.31 24.17 -7.82
C PRO A 411 3.74 24.96 -6.57
N VAL A 412 3.49 24.36 -5.41
CA VAL A 412 3.94 24.81 -4.08
C VAL A 412 4.64 23.65 -3.41
N ALA A 413 5.85 23.86 -2.90
CA ALA A 413 6.59 22.88 -2.13
C ALA A 413 6.32 23.05 -0.63
N VAL A 414 5.94 21.97 0.05
CA VAL A 414 5.84 21.88 1.51
C VAL A 414 6.98 21.02 2.00
N VAL A 415 7.79 21.55 2.90
CA VAL A 415 9.11 21.03 3.26
C VAL A 415 9.18 20.76 4.75
N VAL A 416 9.70 19.62 5.16
CA VAL A 416 10.11 19.32 6.52
C VAL A 416 11.64 19.42 6.58
N VAL A 417 12.14 20.22 7.51
CA VAL A 417 13.58 20.46 7.67
C VAL A 417 14.15 19.54 8.75
N LEU A 418 15.33 18.98 8.50
CA LEU A 418 16.06 18.18 9.49
C LEU A 418 16.45 19.00 10.69
N ASP A 419 16.40 18.39 11.88
CA ASP A 419 16.87 19.01 13.12
C ASP A 419 18.32 19.49 12.98
N GLY A 420 18.57 20.72 13.46
CA GLY A 420 19.90 21.34 13.42
C GLY A 420 20.19 22.14 12.14
N PHE A 421 19.30 22.12 11.15
CA PHE A 421 19.42 22.98 9.98
C PHE A 421 18.57 24.25 10.14
N ASP A 422 19.06 25.36 9.57
CA ASP A 422 18.30 26.61 9.50
C ASP A 422 17.24 26.53 8.40
N PRO A 423 15.93 26.66 8.73
CA PRO A 423 14.87 26.55 7.74
C PRO A 423 14.97 27.56 6.58
N GLU A 424 15.37 28.79 6.85
CA GLU A 424 15.53 29.82 5.82
C GLU A 424 16.68 29.45 4.86
N GLY A 425 17.78 28.93 5.39
CA GLY A 425 18.91 28.45 4.61
C GLY A 425 18.54 27.23 3.74
N VAL A 426 17.72 26.30 4.24
CA VAL A 426 17.25 25.15 3.45
C VAL A 426 16.32 25.62 2.33
N VAL A 427 15.40 26.56 2.59
CA VAL A 427 14.52 27.12 1.54
C VAL A 427 15.35 27.80 0.46
N ALA A 428 16.33 28.63 0.83
CA ALA A 428 17.22 29.28 -0.15
C ALA A 428 18.00 28.27 -1.01
N ALA A 429 18.45 27.16 -0.41
CA ALA A 429 19.12 26.08 -1.15
C ALA A 429 18.17 25.35 -2.11
N LEU A 430 16.91 25.14 -1.70
CA LEU A 430 15.85 24.57 -2.55
C LEU A 430 15.55 25.47 -3.75
N GLU A 431 15.42 26.77 -3.54
CA GLU A 431 15.21 27.76 -4.61
C GLU A 431 16.38 27.80 -5.61
N ALA A 432 17.60 27.79 -5.10
CA ALA A 432 18.79 27.74 -5.93
C ALA A 432 18.83 26.45 -6.77
N ARG A 433 18.58 25.31 -6.14
CA ARG A 433 18.53 24.01 -6.82
C ARG A 433 17.40 23.94 -7.86
N ALA A 434 16.21 24.44 -7.52
CA ALA A 434 15.10 24.52 -8.47
C ALA A 434 15.47 25.38 -9.67
N THR A 435 16.23 26.48 -9.44
CA THR A 435 16.66 27.37 -10.50
C THR A 435 17.67 26.72 -11.45
N GLU A 436 18.54 25.90 -10.91
CA GLU A 436 19.53 25.16 -11.68
C GLU A 436 18.94 23.96 -12.45
N ARG A 437 18.02 23.21 -11.82
CA ARG A 437 17.61 21.86 -12.26
C ARG A 437 16.22 21.79 -12.88
N ILE A 438 15.35 22.77 -12.64
CA ILE A 438 13.93 22.71 -13.02
C ILE A 438 13.59 23.86 -13.95
N ALA A 439 12.89 23.55 -15.05
CA ALA A 439 12.41 24.55 -15.99
C ALA A 439 11.48 25.58 -15.30
N GLY A 440 11.59 26.85 -15.67
CA GLY A 440 10.95 27.98 -14.93
C GLY A 440 9.45 27.81 -14.67
N TYR A 441 8.71 27.22 -15.63
CA TYR A 441 7.26 27.04 -15.50
C TYR A 441 6.87 25.91 -14.54
N LYS A 442 7.80 24.99 -14.21
CA LYS A 442 7.60 23.89 -13.28
C LYS A 442 8.08 24.22 -11.85
N ARG A 443 8.82 25.31 -11.65
CA ARG A 443 9.41 25.65 -10.35
C ARG A 443 8.33 25.95 -9.33
N PRO A 444 8.46 25.45 -8.07
CA PRO A 444 7.59 25.89 -7.00
C PRO A 444 7.58 27.42 -6.87
N THR A 445 6.39 27.99 -6.77
CA THR A 445 6.21 29.42 -6.58
C THR A 445 6.34 29.86 -5.12
N ARG A 446 6.19 28.89 -4.21
CA ARG A 446 6.34 29.07 -2.76
C ARG A 446 6.95 27.82 -2.13
N TYR A 447 7.67 28.04 -1.03
CA TYR A 447 8.20 26.98 -0.17
C TYR A 447 7.66 27.21 1.24
N LEU A 448 6.92 26.23 1.78
CA LEU A 448 6.30 26.30 3.09
C LEU A 448 7.01 25.31 3.99
N VAL A 449 7.47 25.75 5.15
CA VAL A 449 8.12 24.87 6.13
C VAL A 449 7.09 24.41 7.14
N GLU A 450 6.98 23.11 7.31
CA GLU A 450 6.08 22.46 8.26
C GLU A 450 6.87 21.51 9.16
N SER A 451 6.33 21.21 10.34
CA SER A 451 6.96 20.29 11.29
C SER A 451 6.83 18.83 10.86
N SER A 452 5.82 18.49 10.05
CA SER A 452 5.58 17.16 9.52
C SER A 452 4.64 17.22 8.31
N LEU A 453 4.69 16.21 7.45
CA LEU A 453 3.70 16.00 6.40
C LEU A 453 2.65 14.98 6.85
N PRO A 454 1.36 15.17 6.49
CA PRO A 454 0.31 14.23 6.85
C PRO A 454 0.52 12.91 6.12
N ARG A 455 0.58 11.83 6.88
CA ARG A 455 0.75 10.47 6.36
C ARG A 455 -0.30 9.54 6.96
N ASP A 456 -0.66 8.51 6.23
CA ASP A 456 -1.49 7.45 6.79
C ASP A 456 -0.64 6.53 7.69
N ASP A 457 -1.29 5.56 8.30
CA ASP A 457 -0.67 4.59 9.21
C ASP A 457 0.31 3.61 8.54
N THR A 458 0.45 3.66 7.21
CA THR A 458 1.52 2.98 6.46
C THR A 458 2.72 3.85 6.21
N GLY A 459 2.62 5.13 6.52
CA GLY A 459 3.60 6.14 6.15
C GLY A 459 3.34 6.80 4.79
N LYS A 460 2.30 6.40 4.06
CA LYS A 460 1.98 6.99 2.76
C LYS A 460 1.51 8.42 2.90
N LEU A 461 2.10 9.32 2.11
CA LEU A 461 1.76 10.73 2.07
C LEU A 461 0.29 10.96 1.66
N LEU A 462 -0.45 11.70 2.47
CA LEU A 462 -1.82 12.13 2.22
C LEU A 462 -1.82 13.47 1.45
N ARG A 463 -1.32 13.45 0.22
CA ARG A 463 -1.13 14.64 -0.64
C ARG A 463 -2.37 15.50 -0.75
N ARG A 464 -3.56 14.89 -0.81
CA ARG A 464 -4.83 15.62 -0.83
C ARG A 464 -5.01 16.50 0.39
N GLN A 465 -4.65 16.05 1.59
CA GLN A 465 -4.79 16.88 2.81
C GLN A 465 -3.85 18.09 2.76
N VAL A 466 -2.61 17.92 2.25
CA VAL A 466 -1.68 19.04 2.05
C VAL A 466 -2.26 20.05 1.06
N ARG A 467 -2.78 19.57 -0.06
CA ARG A 467 -3.41 20.42 -1.07
C ARG A 467 -4.63 21.16 -0.54
N ASP A 468 -5.55 20.47 0.14
CA ASP A 468 -6.82 21.02 0.62
C ASP A 468 -6.58 22.16 1.62
N VAL A 469 -5.49 22.14 2.40
CA VAL A 469 -5.08 23.27 3.26
C VAL A 469 -4.74 24.52 2.44
N LEU A 470 -4.06 24.37 1.30
CA LEU A 470 -3.66 25.49 0.44
C LEU A 470 -4.82 26.08 -0.40
N TRP A 471 -5.81 25.25 -0.68
CA TRP A 471 -7.00 25.66 -1.44
C TRP A 471 -8.07 26.31 -0.54
N GLY A 472 -8.08 26.02 0.76
CA GLY A 472 -9.10 26.51 1.69
C GLY A 472 -10.51 26.25 1.19
N ASP A 473 -11.37 27.29 1.23
CA ASP A 473 -12.76 27.19 0.73
C ASP A 473 -12.85 27.09 -0.82
N ALA A 474 -11.76 27.32 -1.51
CA ALA A 474 -11.67 27.23 -2.98
C ALA A 474 -11.29 25.84 -3.50
N SER A 475 -11.15 24.85 -2.61
CA SER A 475 -10.77 23.48 -3.06
C SER A 475 -11.82 22.92 -4.04
N PRO A 476 -11.43 22.54 -5.28
CA PRO A 476 -12.34 21.94 -6.25
C PRO A 476 -12.88 20.57 -5.81
N PHE A 477 -12.35 20.03 -4.71
CA PHE A 477 -12.73 18.75 -4.11
C PHE A 477 -13.38 18.90 -2.73
N ALA A 478 -13.65 20.14 -2.28
CA ALA A 478 -14.44 20.37 -1.09
C ALA A 478 -15.87 19.85 -1.33
N ALA A 479 -16.30 18.87 -0.55
CA ALA A 479 -17.69 18.44 -0.62
C ALA A 479 -18.60 19.61 -0.19
N PRO A 480 -19.68 19.89 -0.92
CA PRO A 480 -20.62 20.91 -0.49
C PRO A 480 -21.21 20.46 0.87
N GLY A 481 -20.88 21.18 1.95
CA GLY A 481 -21.47 20.98 3.29
C GLY A 481 -20.57 20.42 4.40
N GLY A 482 -19.25 20.38 4.23
CA GLY A 482 -18.35 19.96 5.31
C GLY A 482 -18.10 21.07 6.33
N GLU A 483 -18.66 20.94 7.55
CA GLU A 483 -18.31 21.80 8.68
C GLU A 483 -16.83 21.69 9.03
N ARG A 484 -16.17 22.84 9.21
CA ARG A 484 -14.77 22.93 9.69
C ARG A 484 -14.73 22.36 11.12
N ARG A 485 -13.89 21.39 11.36
CA ARG A 485 -13.46 21.08 12.72
C ARG A 485 -12.17 21.87 13.00
N ALA A 486 -12.27 22.68 14.05
CA ALA A 486 -11.17 23.39 14.68
C ALA A 486 -10.18 22.42 15.34
#